data_2b5ab6b6f7dfbafdfb0762b575f9cedb
#
_entry.id   2b5ab6b6f7dfbafdfb0762b575f9cedb
#
_cell.length_a   1.000
_cell.length_b   1.000
_cell.length_c   1.000
_cell.angle_alpha   90.00
_cell.angle_beta   90.00
_cell.angle_gamma   90.00
#
_symmetry.space_group_name_H-M   'P 1'
#
loop_
_entity.id
_entity.type
_entity.pdbx_description
1 polymer ?
#
loop_
_entity_poly.entity_id
_entity_poly.type
_entity_poly.pdbx_seq_one_letter_code
_entity_poly.pdbx_strand_id
1 'polypeptide(L)'
;MLNDARVSQFKKVYLAPGFTDLRRGIDGLAAIVRSQFSLDPYDKNTLFLFCGRRSDRIKALLWEGDGFLLLYKRLDNGAFRWPRSASEALELTEGQYRMLMQGLEITARHPIAEVRQPPDLL
;
A
#
# COMPACT_ATOMS: atom_id res chain seq x y z
N MET A 1 -12.55 9.61 -1.24
CA MET A 1 -12.23 8.35 -1.91
C MET A 1 -11.26 7.50 -1.11
N LEU A 2 -9.99 7.87 -1.04
CA LEU A 2 -9.03 6.98 -0.37
C LEU A 2 -9.27 6.87 1.13
N ASN A 3 -9.65 7.93 1.80
CA ASN A 3 -9.84 7.91 3.25
C ASN A 3 -11.03 7.05 3.68
N ASP A 4 -12.06 7.00 2.88
CA ASP A 4 -13.28 6.24 3.19
C ASP A 4 -13.31 4.89 2.48
N ALA A 5 -12.34 4.60 1.64
CA ALA A 5 -12.29 3.31 0.96
C ALA A 5 -12.05 2.19 1.95
N ARG A 6 -12.65 1.06 1.68
CA ARG A 6 -12.44 -0.17 2.45
C ARG A 6 -11.72 -1.19 1.61
N VAL A 7 -10.80 -1.92 2.22
CA VAL A 7 -10.06 -2.96 1.51
C VAL A 7 -11.03 -3.98 0.90
N SER A 8 -12.16 -4.24 1.56
CA SER A 8 -13.17 -5.17 1.05
C SER A 8 -13.83 -4.71 -0.26
N GLN A 9 -13.70 -3.45 -0.64
CA GLN A 9 -14.18 -2.93 -1.92
C GLN A 9 -13.28 -3.34 -3.08
N PHE A 10 -12.08 -3.80 -2.78
CA PHE A 10 -11.09 -4.22 -3.77
C PHE A 10 -10.85 -5.71 -3.65
N LYS A 11 -10.39 -6.32 -4.73
CA LYS A 11 -9.92 -7.69 -4.68
C LYS A 11 -8.73 -7.82 -3.73
N LYS A 12 -7.78 -6.92 -3.89
CA LYS A 12 -6.61 -6.78 -3.01
C LYS A 12 -6.11 -5.35 -3.02
N VAL A 13 -5.41 -4.96 -1.97
CA VAL A 13 -4.70 -3.68 -1.92
C VAL A 13 -3.24 -3.99 -1.65
N TYR A 14 -2.37 -3.55 -2.55
CA TYR A 14 -0.93 -3.68 -2.41
C TYR A 14 -0.29 -2.33 -2.21
N LEU A 15 0.75 -2.31 -1.39
CA LEU A 15 1.60 -1.14 -1.18
C LEU A 15 2.98 -1.44 -1.74
N ALA A 16 3.49 -0.54 -2.58
CA ALA A 16 4.85 -0.61 -3.08
C ALA A 16 5.78 0.06 -2.06
N PRO A 17 6.59 -0.71 -1.31
CA PRO A 17 7.49 -0.11 -0.32
C PRO A 17 8.65 0.61 -1.00
N GLY A 18 9.35 1.41 -0.21
CA GLY A 18 10.46 2.21 -0.73
C GLY A 18 10.01 3.46 -1.43
N PHE A 19 10.83 3.94 -2.35
CA PHE A 19 10.56 5.16 -3.10
C PHE A 19 10.10 4.84 -4.50
N THR A 20 9.04 5.53 -4.93
CA THR A 20 8.60 5.51 -6.32
C THR A 20 8.71 6.92 -6.88
N ASP A 21 9.21 7.05 -8.10
CA ASP A 21 9.20 8.34 -8.79
C ASP A 21 7.76 8.67 -9.19
N LEU A 22 7.12 9.54 -8.43
CA LEU A 22 5.71 9.89 -8.66
C LEU A 22 5.49 10.81 -9.86
N ARG A 23 6.57 11.20 -10.58
CA ARG A 23 6.40 11.84 -11.87
C ARG A 23 5.89 10.85 -12.91
N ARG A 24 6.04 9.55 -12.65
CA ARG A 24 5.51 8.50 -13.52
C ARG A 24 3.99 8.55 -13.54
N GLY A 25 3.43 8.36 -14.72
CA GLY A 25 2.01 8.21 -14.91
C GLY A 25 1.59 6.74 -14.94
N ILE A 26 0.44 6.49 -15.55
CA ILE A 26 -0.17 5.16 -15.58
C ILE A 26 0.80 4.09 -16.10
N ASP A 27 1.38 4.31 -17.29
CA ASP A 27 2.22 3.28 -17.91
C ASP A 27 3.48 3.01 -17.11
N GLY A 28 4.10 4.05 -16.57
CA GLY A 28 5.30 3.91 -15.76
C GLY A 28 5.04 3.17 -14.45
N LEU A 29 3.91 3.45 -13.80
CA LEU A 29 3.53 2.77 -12.55
C LEU A 29 3.11 1.32 -12.82
N ALA A 30 2.38 1.07 -13.91
CA ALA A 30 2.04 -0.29 -14.30
C ALA A 30 3.30 -1.12 -14.59
N ALA A 31 4.31 -0.51 -15.21
CA ALA A 31 5.59 -1.18 -15.46
C ALA A 31 6.29 -1.54 -14.15
N ILE A 32 6.23 -0.70 -13.14
CA ILE A 32 6.80 -0.99 -11.82
C ILE A 32 6.10 -2.19 -11.18
N VAL A 33 4.78 -2.23 -11.23
CA VAL A 33 4.02 -3.36 -10.69
C VAL A 33 4.50 -4.66 -11.31
N ARG A 34 4.70 -4.67 -12.62
CA ARG A 34 5.10 -5.87 -13.34
C ARG A 34 6.57 -6.22 -13.13
N SER A 35 7.47 -5.24 -13.27
CA SER A 35 8.91 -5.51 -13.29
C SER A 35 9.51 -5.62 -11.90
N GLN A 36 9.10 -4.79 -10.95
CA GLN A 36 9.65 -4.81 -9.60
C GLN A 36 8.95 -5.78 -8.68
N PHE A 37 7.65 -5.92 -8.81
CA PHE A 37 6.86 -6.68 -7.83
C PHE A 37 6.30 -7.97 -8.41
N SER A 38 6.51 -8.25 -9.69
CA SER A 38 6.05 -9.48 -10.36
C SER A 38 4.54 -9.69 -10.18
N LEU A 39 3.79 -8.59 -10.20
CA LEU A 39 2.34 -8.61 -10.14
C LEU A 39 1.75 -8.14 -11.47
N ASP A 40 0.47 -8.40 -11.67
CA ASP A 40 -0.22 -8.00 -12.88
C ASP A 40 -0.98 -6.69 -12.65
N PRO A 41 -0.56 -5.58 -13.30
CA PRO A 41 -1.28 -4.32 -13.14
C PRO A 41 -2.70 -4.35 -13.72
N TYR A 42 -2.99 -5.30 -14.61
CA TYR A 42 -4.32 -5.48 -15.19
C TYR A 42 -5.22 -6.41 -14.37
N ASP A 43 -4.78 -6.82 -13.20
CA ASP A 43 -5.62 -7.62 -12.30
C ASP A 43 -6.76 -6.73 -11.79
N LYS A 44 -7.95 -6.99 -12.33
CA LYS A 44 -9.09 -6.11 -12.12
C LYS A 44 -9.43 -5.95 -10.65
N ASN A 45 -9.67 -4.72 -10.28
CA ASN A 45 -10.06 -4.33 -8.92
C ASN A 45 -8.97 -4.57 -7.86
N THR A 46 -7.72 -4.66 -8.28
CA THR A 46 -6.57 -4.67 -7.37
C THR A 46 -5.97 -3.26 -7.33
N LEU A 47 -5.90 -2.69 -6.14
CA LEU A 47 -5.39 -1.34 -5.94
C LEU A 47 -3.91 -1.39 -5.60
N PHE A 48 -3.11 -0.56 -6.28
CA PHE A 48 -1.67 -0.44 -6.01
C PHE A 48 -1.36 0.96 -5.52
N LEU A 49 -0.70 1.05 -4.36
CA LEU A 49 -0.35 2.32 -3.71
C LEU A 49 1.14 2.58 -3.82
N PHE A 50 1.51 3.81 -4.14
CA PHE A 50 2.89 4.25 -4.32
C PHE A 50 3.14 5.54 -3.55
N CYS A 51 4.33 5.68 -3.00
CA CYS A 51 4.75 6.89 -2.31
C CYS A 51 6.11 7.36 -2.84
N GLY A 52 6.27 8.66 -2.96
CA GLY A 52 7.54 9.25 -3.39
C GLY A 52 8.53 9.39 -2.23
N ARG A 53 9.61 10.11 -2.49
CA ARG A 53 10.58 10.44 -1.44
C ARG A 53 9.93 11.30 -0.36
N ARG A 54 9.09 12.23 -0.75
CA ARG A 54 8.31 13.03 0.19
C ARG A 54 7.10 12.23 0.59
N SER A 55 6.99 11.99 1.89
CA SER A 55 5.94 11.14 2.44
C SER A 55 4.59 11.82 2.55
N ASP A 56 4.44 13.03 2.02
CA ASP A 56 3.18 13.75 2.03
C ASP A 56 2.29 13.46 0.82
N ARG A 57 2.74 12.61 -0.11
CA ARG A 57 2.00 12.36 -1.34
C ARG A 57 2.07 10.91 -1.78
N ILE A 58 0.95 10.43 -2.29
CA ILE A 58 0.82 9.07 -2.80
C ILE A 58 0.08 9.07 -4.13
N LYS A 59 0.31 8.03 -4.91
CA LYS A 59 -0.51 7.70 -6.07
C LYS A 59 -1.12 6.33 -5.90
N ALA A 60 -2.31 6.15 -6.43
CA ALA A 60 -3.01 4.87 -6.41
C ALA A 60 -3.44 4.50 -7.82
N LEU A 61 -3.13 3.29 -8.25
CA LEU A 61 -3.41 2.79 -9.59
C LEU A 61 -4.41 1.64 -9.51
N LEU A 62 -5.44 1.69 -10.36
CA LEU A 62 -6.49 0.68 -10.38
C LEU A 62 -6.92 0.41 -11.82
N TRP A 63 -6.90 -0.87 -12.23
CA TRP A 63 -7.49 -1.29 -13.49
C TRP A 63 -8.97 -1.62 -13.27
N GLU A 64 -9.84 -0.94 -14.00
CA GLU A 64 -11.30 -1.10 -13.85
C GLU A 64 -11.92 -2.01 -14.89
N GLY A 65 -11.11 -2.64 -15.72
CA GLY A 65 -11.60 -3.53 -16.78
C GLY A 65 -11.67 -2.86 -18.15
N ASP A 66 -11.88 -1.57 -18.19
CA ASP A 66 -11.94 -0.78 -19.42
C ASP A 66 -10.89 0.34 -19.47
N GLY A 67 -10.21 0.58 -18.38
CA GLY A 67 -9.19 1.62 -18.28
C GLY A 67 -8.56 1.66 -16.93
N PHE A 68 -7.43 2.38 -16.84
CA PHE A 68 -6.78 2.64 -15.57
C PHE A 68 -7.31 3.92 -14.93
N LEU A 69 -7.55 3.84 -13.63
CA LEU A 69 -7.79 4.98 -12.79
C LEU A 69 -6.50 5.28 -12.03
N LEU A 70 -6.04 6.53 -12.09
CA LEU A 70 -4.88 6.98 -11.34
C LEU A 70 -5.31 8.10 -10.40
N LEU A 71 -5.14 7.88 -9.11
CA LEU A 71 -5.45 8.88 -8.08
C LEU A 71 -4.14 9.46 -7.56
N TYR A 72 -4.14 10.75 -7.30
CA TYR A 72 -3.01 11.44 -6.71
C TYR A 72 -3.50 12.21 -5.48
N LYS A 73 -2.88 11.94 -4.34
CA LYS A 73 -3.21 12.63 -3.10
C LYS A 73 -1.97 13.26 -2.50
N ARG A 74 -2.05 14.55 -2.21
CA ARG A 74 -1.03 15.29 -1.49
C ARG A 74 -1.64 15.83 -0.20
N LEU A 75 -1.02 15.49 0.93
CA LEU A 75 -1.46 15.99 2.22
C LEU A 75 -1.10 17.48 2.35
N ASP A 76 -2.03 18.27 2.90
CA ASP A 76 -1.73 19.65 3.24
C ASP A 76 -0.81 19.72 4.45
N ASN A 77 -0.95 18.78 5.37
CA ASN A 77 -0.17 18.73 6.59
C ASN A 77 0.05 17.27 6.99
N GLY A 78 1.21 16.99 7.57
CA GLY A 78 1.54 15.63 8.00
C GLY A 78 2.16 14.79 6.89
N ALA A 79 2.32 13.52 7.18
CA ALA A 79 2.99 12.58 6.29
C ALA A 79 2.44 11.17 6.50
N PHE A 80 2.51 10.36 5.44
CA PHE A 80 2.26 8.92 5.55
C PHE A 80 3.51 8.24 6.14
N ARG A 81 3.29 7.26 7.00
CA ARG A 81 4.36 6.41 7.53
C ARG A 81 4.61 5.26 6.57
N TRP A 82 5.33 5.54 5.50
CA TRP A 82 5.50 4.59 4.41
C TRP A 82 6.61 3.59 4.70
N PRO A 83 6.36 2.27 4.55
CA PRO A 83 7.41 1.26 4.67
C PRO A 83 8.48 1.47 3.60
N ARG A 84 9.74 1.51 4.00
CA ARG A 84 10.85 1.82 3.08
C ARG A 84 11.79 0.66 2.84
N SER A 85 11.79 -0.35 3.69
CA SER A 85 12.82 -1.37 3.68
C SER A 85 12.39 -2.73 3.11
N ALA A 86 11.12 -2.96 2.89
CA ALA A 86 10.67 -4.21 2.30
C ALA A 86 11.00 -4.24 0.80
N SER A 87 11.29 -5.42 0.27
CA SER A 87 11.63 -5.60 -1.14
C SER A 87 10.45 -6.07 -1.99
N GLU A 88 9.41 -6.61 -1.36
CA GLU A 88 8.24 -7.10 -2.05
C GLU A 88 7.04 -6.22 -1.76
N ALA A 89 6.07 -6.23 -2.68
CA ALA A 89 4.82 -5.53 -2.45
C ALA A 89 4.13 -6.10 -1.20
N LEU A 90 3.56 -5.21 -0.40
CA LEU A 90 2.86 -5.60 0.82
C LEU A 90 1.38 -5.62 0.56
N GLU A 91 0.75 -6.77 0.78
CA GLU A 91 -0.71 -6.86 0.74
C GLU A 91 -1.26 -6.33 2.06
N LEU A 92 -2.13 -5.32 1.99
CA LEU A 92 -2.65 -4.66 3.18
C LEU A 92 -3.95 -5.28 3.65
N THR A 93 -4.07 -5.46 4.96
CA THR A 93 -5.35 -5.75 5.60
C THR A 93 -6.17 -4.47 5.75
N GLU A 94 -7.45 -4.61 6.10
CA GLU A 94 -8.32 -3.46 6.37
C GLU A 94 -7.75 -2.56 7.46
N GLY A 95 -7.26 -3.16 8.54
CA GLY A 95 -6.67 -2.40 9.64
C GLY A 95 -5.42 -1.65 9.21
N GLN A 96 -4.55 -2.30 8.44
CA GLN A 96 -3.33 -1.66 7.94
C GLN A 96 -3.64 -0.49 7.00
N TYR A 97 -4.59 -0.67 6.10
CA TYR A 97 -5.00 0.40 5.19
C TYR A 97 -5.52 1.60 5.97
N ARG A 98 -6.36 1.36 6.97
CA ARG A 98 -6.90 2.42 7.80
C ARG A 98 -5.81 3.15 8.57
N MET A 99 -4.87 2.41 9.16
CA MET A 99 -3.74 3.00 9.86
C MET A 99 -2.90 3.86 8.92
N LEU A 100 -2.62 3.36 7.72
CA LEU A 100 -1.85 4.10 6.72
C LEU A 100 -2.52 5.44 6.38
N MET A 101 -3.83 5.42 6.15
CA MET A 101 -4.57 6.63 5.80
C MET A 101 -4.64 7.63 6.96
N GLN A 102 -4.45 7.18 8.19
CA GLN A 102 -4.39 8.03 9.37
C GLN A 102 -2.98 8.51 9.70
N GLY A 103 -1.99 8.16 8.91
CA GLY A 103 -0.60 8.54 9.15
C GLY A 103 0.10 7.70 10.20
N LEU A 104 -0.40 6.49 10.46
CA LEU A 104 0.17 5.58 11.44
C LEU A 104 1.00 4.50 10.77
N GLU A 105 1.94 3.91 11.53
CA GLU A 105 2.71 2.79 11.04
C GLU A 105 1.83 1.56 10.91
N ILE A 106 1.97 0.85 9.79
CA ILE A 106 1.17 -0.35 9.53
C ILE A 106 1.82 -1.62 10.09
N THR A 107 3.08 -1.52 10.51
CA THR A 107 3.80 -2.64 11.09
C THR A 107 3.94 -2.39 12.58
N ALA A 108 3.49 -3.34 13.40
CA ALA A 108 3.68 -3.25 14.84
C ALA A 108 5.16 -3.36 15.16
N ARG A 109 5.70 -2.40 15.92
CA ARG A 109 7.11 -2.42 16.27
C ARG A 109 7.47 -3.55 17.20
N HIS A 110 6.67 -3.76 18.19
CA HIS A 110 6.91 -4.75 19.24
C HIS A 110 5.61 -5.45 19.52
N PRO A 111 5.12 -6.26 18.58
CA PRO A 111 3.89 -6.99 18.84
C PRO A 111 4.11 -7.93 20.00
N ILE A 112 3.13 -8.03 20.85
CA ILE A 112 3.15 -9.06 21.88
C ILE A 112 3.05 -10.38 21.15
N ALA A 113 4.11 -11.17 21.26
CA ALA A 113 4.13 -12.46 20.61
C ALA A 113 3.11 -13.38 21.27
N GLU A 114 2.28 -13.97 20.45
CA GLU A 114 1.40 -15.01 20.95
C GLU A 114 2.24 -16.20 21.36
N VAL A 115 1.99 -16.72 22.56
CA VAL A 115 2.69 -17.89 23.04
C VAL A 115 2.02 -19.11 22.43
N ARG A 116 2.61 -19.62 21.37
CA ARG A 116 2.07 -20.77 20.65
C ARG A 116 2.11 -22.03 21.48
N GLN A 117 3.09 -22.10 22.32
CA GLN A 117 3.30 -23.25 23.18
C GLN A 117 3.56 -22.70 24.58
N PRO A 118 2.50 -22.52 25.37
CA PRO A 118 2.66 -21.94 26.69
C PRO A 118 3.65 -22.73 27.51
N PRO A 119 4.49 -22.05 28.26
CA PRO A 119 5.39 -22.79 29.17
C PRO A 119 4.58 -23.61 30.12
N ASP A 120 5.09 -24.78 30.44
CA ASP A 120 4.50 -25.59 31.47
C ASP A 120 4.71 -24.92 32.78
N LEU A 121 3.69 -24.41 33.25
CA LEU A 121 3.81 -23.76 34.49
C LEU A 121 3.75 -24.70 35.57
N LEU A 122 3.97 -24.97 35.35
CA LEU A 122 3.76 -25.56 36.06
C LEU A 122 3.86 -25.63 36.79
#